data_af5794ff77368fffd6c16993804b53ac
#
_entry.id   af5794ff77368fffd6c16993804b53ac
#
_cell.length_a   1.000
_cell.length_b   1.000
_cell.length_c   1.000
_cell.angle_alpha   90.00
_cell.angle_beta   90.00
_cell.angle_gamma   90.00
#
_symmetry.space_group_name_H-M   'P 1'
#
loop_
_entity.id
_entity.type
_entity.pdbx_description
1 polymer ?
#
loop_
_entity_poly.entity_id
_entity_poly.type
_entity_poly.pdbx_seq_one_letter_code
_entity_poly.pdbx_strand_id
1 'polypeptide(L)'
;MSTEKKKKFIIDVTYLALILVLSYLLLQYALPLLLPFVLAFLIAYVLRRPIRFLSRVLHAPKGLVAVLLVVLTYGTIGLLLALAGIRITATITSVVQQIPSLYSAYILPELTDFFAWLEELLAKLDPSLMSALQELQSQLLNMLWQLVSSLSVVLVGGVSIATSFATSLPGFLIRLLLMVISTFFIAVDYQKIVRFCLGCLQGSTRNLVLQVKAYVVGTLFVCIRSYALIMSITFIELSVGFTIIGVENSIL
;
A
#
# COMPACT_ATOMS: atom_id res chain seq x y z
N MET A 1 -43.68 -34.40 -4.30
CA MET A 1 -42.24 -34.42 -4.66
C MET A 1 -41.68 -35.74 -4.16
N SER A 2 -41.22 -36.64 -5.04
CA SER A 2 -40.77 -37.99 -4.65
C SER A 2 -39.52 -37.89 -3.77
N THR A 3 -39.40 -38.73 -2.78
CA THR A 3 -38.30 -38.82 -1.79
C THR A 3 -36.94 -38.88 -2.47
N GLU A 4 -36.84 -39.45 -3.66
CA GLU A 4 -35.66 -39.51 -4.50
C GLU A 4 -35.18 -38.14 -4.98
N LYS A 5 -36.09 -37.23 -5.37
CA LYS A 5 -35.76 -35.86 -5.79
C LYS A 5 -35.21 -35.04 -4.62
N LYS A 6 -35.77 -35.25 -3.42
CA LYS A 6 -35.29 -34.57 -2.20
C LYS A 6 -33.89 -35.03 -1.79
N LYS A 7 -33.61 -36.35 -1.86
CA LYS A 7 -32.27 -36.90 -1.60
C LYS A 7 -31.26 -36.36 -2.57
N LYS A 8 -31.56 -36.36 -3.88
CA LYS A 8 -30.63 -35.83 -4.89
C LYS A 8 -30.35 -34.34 -4.69
N PHE A 9 -31.37 -33.55 -4.40
CA PHE A 9 -31.21 -32.13 -4.09
C PHE A 9 -30.34 -31.89 -2.86
N ILE A 10 -30.52 -32.64 -1.77
CA ILE A 10 -29.71 -32.54 -0.57
C ILE A 10 -28.24 -32.89 -0.87
N ILE A 11 -28.00 -33.96 -1.65
CA ILE A 11 -26.64 -34.35 -2.04
C ILE A 11 -25.98 -33.26 -2.88
N ASP A 12 -26.67 -32.70 -3.87
CA ASP A 12 -26.15 -31.67 -4.76
C ASP A 12 -25.81 -30.37 -3.95
N VAL A 13 -26.70 -29.96 -3.04
CA VAL A 13 -26.50 -28.80 -2.19
C VAL A 13 -25.32 -29.00 -1.21
N THR A 14 -25.24 -30.20 -0.60
CA THR A 14 -24.14 -30.53 0.31
C THR A 14 -22.81 -30.57 -0.43
N TYR A 15 -22.76 -31.12 -1.62
CA TYR A 15 -21.58 -31.17 -2.48
C TYR A 15 -21.13 -29.74 -2.86
N LEU A 16 -22.07 -28.89 -3.27
CA LEU A 16 -21.80 -27.50 -3.61
C LEU A 16 -21.30 -26.71 -2.40
N ALA A 17 -21.93 -26.91 -1.23
CA ALA A 17 -21.50 -26.28 0.01
C ALA A 17 -20.08 -26.73 0.41
N LEU A 18 -19.76 -28.01 0.28
CA LEU A 18 -18.45 -28.58 0.56
C LEU A 18 -17.37 -28.00 -0.37
N ILE A 19 -17.67 -27.86 -1.66
CA ILE A 19 -16.75 -27.23 -2.62
C ILE A 19 -16.52 -25.76 -2.26
N LEU A 20 -17.57 -25.02 -1.91
CA LEU A 20 -17.46 -23.61 -1.51
C LEU A 20 -16.59 -23.45 -0.24
N VAL A 21 -16.83 -24.27 0.77
CA VAL A 21 -16.03 -24.25 2.01
C VAL A 21 -14.58 -24.60 1.73
N LEU A 22 -14.34 -25.66 0.93
CA LEU A 22 -12.98 -26.07 0.57
C LEU A 22 -12.25 -25.00 -0.24
N SER A 23 -12.96 -24.38 -1.20
CA SER A 23 -12.44 -23.27 -2.00
C SER A 23 -12.12 -22.05 -1.14
N TYR A 24 -12.98 -21.72 -0.17
CA TYR A 24 -12.76 -20.64 0.77
C TYR A 24 -11.52 -20.89 1.64
N LEU A 25 -11.40 -22.08 2.23
CA LEU A 25 -10.24 -22.47 3.03
C LEU A 25 -8.94 -22.43 2.19
N LEU A 26 -9.00 -22.94 0.97
CA LEU A 26 -7.86 -22.92 0.06
C LEU A 26 -7.43 -21.49 -0.26
N LEU A 27 -8.37 -20.60 -0.57
CA LEU A 27 -8.08 -19.19 -0.83
C LEU A 27 -7.53 -18.48 0.42
N GLN A 28 -8.10 -18.73 1.58
CA GLN A 28 -7.71 -18.05 2.81
C GLN A 28 -6.31 -18.46 3.31
N TYR A 29 -5.96 -19.74 3.19
CA TYR A 29 -4.69 -20.27 3.72
C TYR A 29 -3.61 -20.44 2.65
N ALA A 30 -3.96 -20.91 1.45
CA ALA A 30 -2.99 -21.15 0.41
C ALA A 30 -2.54 -19.86 -0.30
N LEU A 31 -3.44 -18.89 -0.48
CA LEU A 31 -3.11 -17.64 -1.17
C LEU A 31 -2.02 -16.82 -0.46
N PRO A 32 -2.07 -16.58 0.87
CA PRO A 32 -0.99 -15.89 1.59
C PRO A 32 0.34 -16.64 1.55
N LEU A 33 0.29 -17.99 1.53
CA LEU A 33 1.49 -18.82 1.43
C LEU A 33 2.10 -18.77 0.02
N LEU A 34 1.28 -18.70 -1.02
CA LEU A 34 1.72 -18.64 -2.43
C LEU A 34 2.18 -17.24 -2.84
N LEU A 35 1.71 -16.20 -2.17
CA LEU A 35 2.01 -14.80 -2.53
C LEU A 35 3.51 -14.50 -2.67
N PRO A 36 4.41 -14.93 -1.73
CA PRO A 36 5.85 -14.73 -1.89
C PRO A 36 6.41 -15.39 -3.15
N PHE A 37 5.90 -16.56 -3.52
CA PHE A 37 6.36 -17.26 -4.73
C PHE A 37 5.88 -16.60 -6.02
N VAL A 38 4.65 -16.06 -6.03
CA VAL A 38 4.11 -15.27 -7.15
C VAL A 38 4.94 -14.00 -7.35
N LEU A 39 5.24 -13.28 -6.27
CA LEU A 39 6.10 -12.10 -6.31
C LEU A 39 7.53 -12.46 -6.75
N ALA A 40 8.08 -13.56 -6.24
CA ALA A 40 9.38 -14.09 -6.67
C ALA A 40 9.42 -14.37 -8.17
N PHE A 41 8.35 -14.98 -8.71
CA PHE A 41 8.23 -15.24 -10.14
C PHE A 41 8.18 -13.95 -10.96
N LEU A 42 7.46 -12.94 -10.49
CA LEU A 42 7.36 -11.64 -11.15
C LEU A 42 8.72 -10.93 -11.19
N ILE A 43 9.43 -10.90 -10.05
CA ILE A 43 10.76 -10.32 -9.94
C ILE A 43 11.76 -11.09 -10.82
N ALA A 44 11.76 -12.42 -10.78
CA ALA A 44 12.58 -13.26 -11.64
C ALA A 44 12.30 -13.03 -13.13
N TYR A 45 11.03 -12.78 -13.49
CA TYR A 45 10.65 -12.41 -14.87
C TYR A 45 11.30 -11.12 -15.31
N VAL A 46 11.35 -10.11 -14.46
CA VAL A 46 12.02 -8.82 -14.75
C VAL A 46 13.53 -9.01 -14.82
N LEU A 47 14.12 -9.74 -13.87
CA LEU A 47 15.56 -9.95 -13.77
C LEU A 47 16.14 -10.84 -14.89
N ARG A 48 15.32 -11.66 -15.54
CA ARG A 48 15.81 -12.58 -16.59
C ARG A 48 16.54 -11.90 -17.75
N ARG A 49 16.14 -10.66 -18.10
CA ARG A 49 16.78 -9.90 -19.18
C ARG A 49 18.16 -9.40 -18.75
N PRO A 50 18.30 -8.66 -17.63
CA PRO A 50 19.58 -8.20 -17.14
C PRO A 50 20.55 -9.35 -16.79
N ILE A 51 20.05 -10.44 -16.18
CA ILE A 51 20.89 -11.64 -15.91
C ILE A 51 21.49 -12.18 -17.19
N ARG A 52 20.71 -12.31 -18.24
CA ARG A 52 21.15 -12.86 -19.51
C ARG A 52 22.13 -11.92 -20.22
N PHE A 53 21.89 -10.63 -20.15
CA PHE A 53 22.78 -9.62 -20.71
C PHE A 53 24.13 -9.60 -19.98
N LEU A 54 24.09 -9.50 -18.66
CA LEU A 54 25.26 -9.38 -17.82
C LEU A 54 26.11 -10.68 -17.83
N SER A 55 25.48 -11.86 -17.87
CA SER A 55 26.16 -13.15 -18.02
C SER A 55 26.93 -13.25 -19.33
N ARG A 56 26.45 -12.63 -20.42
CA ARG A 56 27.17 -12.60 -21.69
C ARG A 56 28.35 -11.62 -21.68
N VAL A 57 28.16 -10.45 -21.10
CA VAL A 57 29.20 -9.40 -21.04
C VAL A 57 30.32 -9.80 -20.10
N LEU A 58 30.01 -10.34 -18.93
CA LEU A 58 30.98 -10.73 -17.91
C LEU A 58 31.59 -12.14 -18.16
N HIS A 59 31.13 -12.91 -19.18
CA HIS A 59 31.50 -14.31 -19.40
C HIS A 59 31.37 -15.18 -18.15
N ALA A 60 30.51 -14.80 -17.20
CA ALA A 60 30.33 -15.47 -15.94
C ALA A 60 29.12 -16.46 -15.98
N PRO A 61 29.16 -17.53 -15.18
CA PRO A 61 28.09 -18.49 -15.14
C PRO A 61 26.79 -17.80 -14.66
N LYS A 62 25.67 -18.15 -15.31
CA LYS A 62 24.34 -17.53 -15.05
C LYS A 62 23.93 -17.55 -13.57
N GLY A 63 24.32 -18.59 -12.83
CA GLY A 63 24.03 -18.72 -11.42
C GLY A 63 24.67 -17.62 -10.57
N LEU A 64 25.96 -17.31 -10.77
CA LEU A 64 26.64 -16.25 -10.02
C LEU A 64 26.06 -14.86 -10.34
N VAL A 65 25.79 -14.60 -11.63
CA VAL A 65 25.17 -13.34 -12.04
C VAL A 65 23.75 -13.21 -11.48
N ALA A 66 23.01 -14.30 -11.39
CA ALA A 66 21.68 -14.31 -10.81
C ALA A 66 21.71 -14.00 -9.31
N VAL A 67 22.63 -14.63 -8.53
CA VAL A 67 22.81 -14.31 -7.10
C VAL A 67 23.12 -12.83 -6.93
N LEU A 68 24.11 -12.31 -7.65
CA LEU A 68 24.52 -10.91 -7.55
C LEU A 68 23.34 -9.96 -7.84
N LEU A 69 22.62 -10.18 -8.94
CA LEU A 69 21.49 -9.33 -9.32
C LEU A 69 20.30 -9.44 -8.39
N VAL A 70 20.01 -10.64 -7.86
CA VAL A 70 18.95 -10.84 -6.88
C VAL A 70 19.29 -10.09 -5.59
N VAL A 71 20.50 -10.29 -5.04
CA VAL A 71 20.95 -9.57 -3.84
C VAL A 71 20.95 -8.05 -4.04
N LEU A 72 21.44 -7.59 -5.19
CA LEU A 72 21.45 -6.16 -5.53
C LEU A 72 20.00 -5.61 -5.58
N THR A 73 19.08 -6.33 -6.24
CA THR A 73 17.71 -5.89 -6.39
C THR A 73 16.98 -5.83 -5.05
N TYR A 74 17.08 -6.88 -4.24
CA TYR A 74 16.46 -6.87 -2.90
C TYR A 74 17.13 -5.87 -1.96
N GLY A 75 18.46 -5.70 -2.05
CA GLY A 75 19.20 -4.69 -1.32
C GLY A 75 18.76 -3.26 -1.67
N THR A 76 18.64 -2.97 -2.97
CA THR A 76 18.17 -1.64 -3.42
C THR A 76 16.72 -1.39 -3.04
N ILE A 77 15.82 -2.36 -3.22
CA ILE A 77 14.42 -2.24 -2.81
C ILE A 77 14.33 -2.05 -1.29
N GLY A 78 15.06 -2.85 -0.51
CA GLY A 78 15.08 -2.74 0.95
C GLY A 78 15.61 -1.39 1.42
N LEU A 79 16.69 -0.90 0.82
CA LEU A 79 17.25 0.42 1.12
C LEU A 79 16.26 1.55 0.79
N LEU A 80 15.64 1.51 -0.39
CA LEU A 80 14.64 2.51 -0.78
C LEU A 80 13.43 2.50 0.15
N LEU A 81 12.93 1.33 0.53
CA LEU A 81 11.82 1.21 1.48
C LEU A 81 12.20 1.71 2.87
N ALA A 82 13.43 1.44 3.33
CA ALA A 82 13.91 1.94 4.61
C ALA A 82 14.03 3.47 4.61
N LEU A 83 14.63 4.05 3.57
CA LEU A 83 14.75 5.50 3.42
C LEU A 83 13.38 6.17 3.30
N ALA A 84 12.47 5.61 2.50
CA ALA A 84 11.10 6.10 2.39
C ALA A 84 10.37 6.02 3.73
N GLY A 85 10.50 4.90 4.46
CA GLY A 85 9.89 4.73 5.78
C GLY A 85 10.38 5.79 6.79
N ILE A 86 11.69 6.02 6.86
CA ILE A 86 12.28 7.05 7.73
C ILE A 86 11.75 8.44 7.35
N ARG A 87 11.72 8.79 6.06
CA ARG A 87 11.23 10.07 5.59
C ARG A 87 9.74 10.27 5.87
N ILE A 88 8.92 9.28 5.56
CA ILE A 88 7.48 9.32 5.82
C ILE A 88 7.21 9.50 7.32
N THR A 89 7.88 8.73 8.17
CA THR A 89 7.71 8.84 9.62
C THR A 89 8.13 10.22 10.13
N ALA A 90 9.28 10.73 9.69
CA ALA A 90 9.76 12.06 10.07
C ALA A 90 8.78 13.16 9.63
N THR A 91 8.28 13.09 8.39
CA THR A 91 7.33 14.08 7.86
C THR A 91 5.99 14.03 8.60
N ILE A 92 5.44 12.83 8.83
CA ILE A 92 4.20 12.68 9.60
C ILE A 92 4.37 13.27 11.00
N THR A 93 5.47 12.93 11.69
CA THR A 93 5.74 13.45 13.04
C THR A 93 5.86 14.96 13.05
N SER A 94 6.58 15.56 12.10
CA SER A 94 6.74 17.01 12.02
C SER A 94 5.42 17.74 11.74
N VAL A 95 4.62 17.25 10.80
CA VAL A 95 3.32 17.83 10.46
C VAL A 95 2.40 17.84 11.68
N VAL A 96 2.35 16.76 12.42
CA VAL A 96 1.42 16.66 13.57
C VAL A 96 1.91 17.43 14.79
N GLN A 97 3.20 17.52 15.02
CA GLN A 97 3.72 18.42 16.04
C GLN A 97 3.37 19.89 15.75
N GLN A 98 3.14 20.24 14.49
CA GLN A 98 2.74 21.60 14.08
C GLN A 98 1.22 21.84 14.20
N ILE A 99 0.38 20.81 14.23
CA ILE A 99 -1.08 20.99 14.31
C ILE A 99 -1.52 21.79 15.53
N PRO A 100 -1.05 21.52 16.78
CA PRO A 100 -1.42 22.30 17.93
C PRO A 100 -0.99 23.78 17.84
N SER A 101 0.17 24.04 17.26
CA SER A 101 0.68 25.41 17.06
C SER A 101 -0.11 26.16 15.99
N LEU A 102 -0.48 25.49 14.90
CA LEU A 102 -1.37 26.06 13.88
C LEU A 102 -2.77 26.38 14.44
N TYR A 103 -3.31 25.48 15.27
CA TYR A 103 -4.57 25.73 15.94
C TYR A 103 -4.50 26.98 16.84
N SER A 104 -3.47 27.07 17.69
CA SER A 104 -3.33 28.19 18.62
C SER A 104 -2.94 29.51 17.93
N ALA A 105 -2.20 29.45 16.82
CA ALA A 105 -1.72 30.64 16.13
C ALA A 105 -2.74 31.24 15.15
N TYR A 106 -3.52 30.40 14.46
CA TYR A 106 -4.38 30.85 13.38
C TYR A 106 -5.87 30.62 13.65
N ILE A 107 -6.26 29.48 14.21
CA ILE A 107 -7.69 29.13 14.34
C ILE A 107 -8.28 29.76 15.61
N LEU A 108 -7.57 29.66 16.72
CA LEU A 108 -8.07 30.15 18.00
C LEU A 108 -8.30 31.66 18.02
N PRO A 109 -7.38 32.54 17.54
CA PRO A 109 -7.60 33.97 17.50
C PRO A 109 -8.80 34.36 16.63
N GLU A 110 -8.87 33.84 15.40
CA GLU A 110 -9.96 34.14 14.48
C GLU A 110 -11.34 33.72 15.04
N LEU A 111 -11.39 32.58 15.71
CA LEU A 111 -12.63 32.13 16.37
C LEU A 111 -12.99 33.02 17.56
N THR A 112 -12.03 33.40 18.39
CA THR A 112 -12.28 34.28 19.53
C THR A 112 -12.74 35.66 19.08
N ASP A 113 -12.14 36.21 18.05
CA ASP A 113 -12.53 37.51 17.48
C ASP A 113 -13.94 37.46 16.85
N PHE A 114 -14.23 36.35 16.16
CA PHE A 114 -15.58 36.12 15.63
C PHE A 114 -16.65 36.06 16.74
N PHE A 115 -16.39 35.31 17.80
CA PHE A 115 -17.30 35.22 18.92
C PHE A 115 -17.45 36.57 19.68
N ALA A 116 -16.35 37.30 19.85
CA ALA A 116 -16.38 38.64 20.44
C ALA A 116 -17.24 39.62 19.61
N TRP A 117 -17.12 39.59 18.30
CA TRP A 117 -17.99 40.35 17.40
C TRP A 117 -19.46 39.95 17.55
N LEU A 118 -19.75 38.65 17.68
CA LEU A 118 -21.08 38.13 17.87
C LEU A 118 -21.68 38.56 19.23
N GLU A 119 -20.86 38.55 20.30
CA GLU A 119 -21.24 39.03 21.63
C GLU A 119 -21.62 40.52 21.60
N GLU A 120 -20.84 41.35 20.93
CA GLU A 120 -21.18 42.76 20.77
C GLU A 120 -22.50 42.99 20.02
N LEU A 121 -22.76 42.17 18.99
CA LEU A 121 -23.98 42.25 18.22
C LEU A 121 -25.21 41.81 19.05
N LEU A 122 -25.12 40.71 19.79
CA LEU A 122 -26.18 40.14 20.58
C LEU A 122 -26.49 40.97 21.85
N ALA A 123 -25.48 41.58 22.45
CA ALA A 123 -25.63 42.45 23.58
C ALA A 123 -26.56 43.66 23.26
N LYS A 124 -26.60 44.06 21.98
CA LYS A 124 -27.49 45.15 21.50
C LYS A 124 -28.89 44.66 21.17
N LEU A 125 -29.12 43.36 20.97
CA LEU A 125 -30.39 42.78 20.54
C LEU A 125 -31.13 42.09 21.68
N ASP A 126 -30.51 41.13 22.33
CA ASP A 126 -31.15 40.37 23.44
C ASP A 126 -30.06 39.77 24.38
N PRO A 127 -29.93 40.31 25.59
CA PRO A 127 -28.97 39.80 26.58
C PRO A 127 -29.19 38.36 27.03
N SER A 128 -30.38 37.80 26.85
CA SER A 128 -30.68 36.42 27.25
C SER A 128 -29.98 35.36 26.39
N LEU A 129 -29.61 35.73 25.18
CA LEU A 129 -28.86 34.86 24.25
C LEU A 129 -27.38 34.75 24.56
N MET A 130 -26.85 35.60 25.45
CA MET A 130 -25.43 35.63 25.80
C MET A 130 -24.95 34.32 26.42
N SER A 131 -25.74 33.71 27.31
CA SER A 131 -25.42 32.43 27.94
C SER A 131 -25.35 31.28 26.91
N ALA A 132 -26.29 31.27 25.97
CA ALA A 132 -26.33 30.27 24.91
C ALA A 132 -25.12 30.41 23.95
N LEU A 133 -24.72 31.66 23.66
CA LEU A 133 -23.54 31.92 22.83
C LEU A 133 -22.24 31.44 23.50
N GLN A 134 -22.06 31.73 24.79
CA GLN A 134 -20.90 31.30 25.57
C GLN A 134 -20.83 29.76 25.68
N GLU A 135 -21.99 29.12 25.84
CA GLU A 135 -22.04 27.65 25.84
C GLU A 135 -21.64 27.06 24.48
N LEU A 136 -22.15 27.62 23.38
CA LEU A 136 -21.74 27.22 22.01
C LEU A 136 -20.27 27.44 21.77
N GLN A 137 -19.71 28.59 22.18
CA GLN A 137 -18.28 28.88 22.07
C GLN A 137 -17.46 27.85 22.81
N SER A 138 -17.78 27.55 24.07
CA SER A 138 -17.04 26.58 24.87
C SER A 138 -17.15 25.15 24.30
N GLN A 139 -18.31 24.77 23.80
CA GLN A 139 -18.51 23.46 23.15
C GLN A 139 -17.70 23.34 21.86
N LEU A 140 -17.70 24.35 21.00
CA LEU A 140 -16.93 24.37 19.77
C LEU A 140 -15.41 24.32 20.02
N LEU A 141 -14.93 25.14 20.95
CA LEU A 141 -13.50 25.14 21.32
C LEU A 141 -13.08 23.79 21.90
N ASN A 142 -13.89 23.18 22.76
CA ASN A 142 -13.63 21.85 23.31
C ASN A 142 -13.66 20.77 22.23
N MET A 143 -14.60 20.82 21.29
CA MET A 143 -14.70 19.88 20.19
C MET A 143 -13.47 19.98 19.25
N LEU A 144 -13.06 21.20 18.92
CA LEU A 144 -11.86 21.44 18.11
C LEU A 144 -10.60 20.97 18.82
N TRP A 145 -10.47 21.23 20.13
CA TRP A 145 -9.35 20.75 20.93
C TRP A 145 -9.32 19.21 21.02
N GLN A 146 -10.47 18.56 21.16
CA GLN A 146 -10.59 17.10 21.10
C GLN A 146 -10.15 16.53 19.73
N LEU A 147 -10.50 17.20 18.63
CA LEU A 147 -10.02 16.79 17.30
C LEU A 147 -8.50 16.91 17.19
N VAL A 148 -7.93 18.04 17.62
CA VAL A 148 -6.48 18.27 17.63
C VAL A 148 -5.76 17.23 18.50
N SER A 149 -6.27 16.94 19.69
CA SER A 149 -5.71 15.94 20.60
C SER A 149 -5.85 14.51 20.08
N SER A 150 -6.97 14.17 19.45
CA SER A 150 -7.17 12.85 18.86
C SER A 150 -6.22 12.57 17.68
N LEU A 151 -5.93 13.60 16.88
CA LEU A 151 -4.89 13.50 15.84
C LEU A 151 -3.51 13.23 16.45
N SER A 152 -3.20 13.82 17.59
CA SER A 152 -1.95 13.56 18.33
C SER A 152 -1.89 12.11 18.85
N VAL A 153 -3.01 11.54 19.29
CA VAL A 153 -3.11 10.14 19.75
C VAL A 153 -2.92 9.14 18.59
N VAL A 154 -3.43 9.45 17.40
CA VAL A 154 -3.22 8.61 16.21
C VAL A 154 -1.73 8.47 15.88
N LEU A 155 -0.91 9.45 16.26
CA LEU A 155 0.53 9.40 16.03
C LEU A 155 1.32 8.70 17.11
N VAL A 156 0.88 8.76 18.37
CA VAL A 156 1.39 7.86 19.41
C VAL A 156 1.06 6.41 19.01
N GLY A 157 -0.06 6.19 18.30
CA GLY A 157 -0.35 4.95 17.59
C GLY A 157 0.72 4.59 16.52
N GLY A 158 1.38 5.55 15.90
CA GLY A 158 2.51 5.31 14.99
C GLY A 158 3.72 4.66 15.68
N VAL A 159 3.96 4.95 16.95
CA VAL A 159 4.97 4.25 17.76
C VAL A 159 4.54 2.79 18.01
N SER A 160 3.24 2.53 18.17
CA SER A 160 2.72 1.16 18.28
C SER A 160 2.84 0.38 16.97
N ILE A 161 2.80 1.04 15.82
CA ILE A 161 3.08 0.44 14.50
C ILE A 161 4.55 0.00 14.43
N ALA A 162 5.50 0.81 14.93
CA ALA A 162 6.91 0.46 14.95
C ALA A 162 7.17 -0.75 15.87
N THR A 163 6.52 -0.84 17.04
CA THR A 163 6.61 -2.00 17.93
C THR A 163 5.92 -3.24 17.35
N SER A 164 4.77 -3.09 16.71
CA SER A 164 4.09 -4.21 16.03
C SER A 164 4.89 -4.69 14.80
N PHE A 165 5.57 -3.79 14.12
CA PHE A 165 6.50 -4.15 13.05
C PHE A 165 7.69 -4.95 13.61
N ALA A 166 8.28 -4.54 14.73
CA ALA A 166 9.38 -5.26 15.38
C ALA A 166 8.98 -6.68 15.81
N THR A 167 7.77 -6.88 16.30
CA THR A 167 7.26 -8.22 16.67
C THR A 167 6.93 -9.09 15.46
N SER A 168 6.58 -8.49 14.32
CA SER A 168 6.30 -9.20 13.08
C SER A 168 7.56 -9.50 12.25
N LEU A 169 8.72 -8.90 12.59
CA LEU A 169 10.00 -9.08 11.88
C LEU A 169 10.39 -10.54 11.64
N PRO A 170 10.31 -11.48 12.63
CA PRO A 170 10.71 -12.86 12.36
C PRO A 170 9.89 -13.51 11.25
N GLY A 171 8.57 -13.33 11.26
CA GLY A 171 7.70 -13.86 10.22
C GLY A 171 7.91 -13.18 8.86
N PHE A 172 8.18 -11.87 8.85
CA PHE A 172 8.52 -11.13 7.65
C PHE A 172 9.85 -11.60 7.05
N LEU A 173 10.89 -11.78 7.87
CA LEU A 173 12.20 -12.25 7.42
C LEU A 173 12.13 -13.64 6.81
N ILE A 174 11.36 -14.56 7.37
CA ILE A 174 11.16 -15.90 6.80
C ILE A 174 10.50 -15.79 5.43
N ARG A 175 9.44 -14.98 5.28
CA ARG A 175 8.76 -14.77 3.99
C ARG A 175 9.68 -14.11 2.96
N LEU A 176 10.47 -13.13 3.38
CA LEU A 176 11.46 -12.46 2.53
C LEU A 176 12.55 -13.43 2.10
N LEU A 177 13.08 -14.24 3.00
CA LEU A 177 14.09 -15.25 2.70
C LEU A 177 13.55 -16.28 1.69
N LEU A 178 12.33 -16.77 1.90
CA LEU A 178 11.65 -17.65 0.94
C LEU A 178 11.49 -16.97 -0.43
N MET A 179 11.11 -15.70 -0.45
CA MET A 179 10.95 -14.93 -1.69
C MET A 179 12.28 -14.75 -2.42
N VAL A 180 13.37 -14.42 -1.71
CA VAL A 180 14.72 -14.27 -2.29
C VAL A 180 15.22 -15.58 -2.87
N ILE A 181 15.14 -16.68 -2.10
CA ILE A 181 15.56 -18.01 -2.55
C ILE A 181 14.76 -18.43 -3.77
N SER A 182 13.43 -18.28 -3.71
CA SER A 182 12.55 -18.63 -4.84
C SER A 182 12.86 -17.79 -6.07
N THR A 183 13.10 -16.48 -5.91
CA THR A 183 13.49 -15.59 -7.03
C THR A 183 14.78 -16.07 -7.68
N PHE A 184 15.77 -16.46 -6.89
CA PHE A 184 17.03 -16.97 -7.40
C PHE A 184 16.81 -18.24 -8.25
N PHE A 185 16.18 -19.27 -7.70
CA PHE A 185 15.93 -20.52 -8.42
C PHE A 185 15.08 -20.30 -9.68
N ILE A 186 14.02 -19.53 -9.57
CA ILE A 186 13.15 -19.21 -10.71
C ILE A 186 13.94 -18.42 -11.77
N ALA A 187 14.79 -17.46 -11.39
CA ALA A 187 15.56 -16.64 -12.34
C ALA A 187 16.58 -17.47 -13.11
N VAL A 188 17.27 -18.41 -12.45
CA VAL A 188 18.25 -19.32 -13.08
C VAL A 188 17.56 -20.25 -14.05
N ASP A 189 16.50 -20.93 -13.61
CA ASP A 189 15.81 -21.97 -14.37
C ASP A 189 14.50 -21.51 -15.02
N TYR A 190 14.31 -20.22 -15.19
CA TYR A 190 13.06 -19.61 -15.71
C TYR A 190 12.52 -20.33 -16.96
N GLN A 191 13.39 -20.63 -17.91
CA GLN A 191 12.96 -21.27 -19.16
C GLN A 191 12.50 -22.73 -18.98
N LYS A 192 13.09 -23.45 -18.01
CA LYS A 192 12.70 -24.82 -17.70
C LYS A 192 11.34 -24.81 -17.01
N ILE A 193 11.17 -23.92 -16.03
CA ILE A 193 9.91 -23.77 -15.26
C ILE A 193 8.76 -23.40 -16.19
N VAL A 194 8.95 -22.39 -17.05
CA VAL A 194 7.91 -21.96 -17.99
C VAL A 194 7.57 -23.08 -18.99
N ARG A 195 8.55 -23.81 -19.49
CA ARG A 195 8.30 -24.95 -20.39
C ARG A 195 7.55 -26.07 -19.70
N PHE A 196 7.89 -26.38 -18.46
CA PHE A 196 7.20 -27.36 -17.64
C PHE A 196 5.75 -26.94 -17.41
N CYS A 197 5.51 -25.72 -16.93
CA CYS A 197 4.16 -25.22 -16.72
C CYS A 197 3.31 -25.21 -18.00
N LEU A 198 3.90 -24.81 -19.13
CA LEU A 198 3.21 -24.84 -20.43
C LEU A 198 3.02 -26.26 -20.96
N GLY A 199 3.87 -27.21 -20.57
CA GLY A 199 3.75 -28.62 -20.89
C GLY A 199 2.61 -29.33 -20.15
N CYS A 200 2.30 -28.88 -18.93
CA CYS A 200 1.16 -29.38 -18.16
C CYS A 200 -0.19 -28.89 -18.70
N LEU A 201 -0.21 -27.89 -19.59
CA LEU A 201 -1.42 -27.30 -20.15
C LEU A 201 -1.70 -27.92 -21.54
N GLN A 202 -2.89 -28.47 -21.72
CA GLN A 202 -3.30 -29.08 -22.99
C GLN A 202 -3.96 -28.07 -23.94
N GLY A 203 -3.66 -28.18 -25.23
CA GLY A 203 -4.35 -27.58 -26.37
C GLY A 203 -4.81 -26.11 -26.19
N SER A 204 -6.10 -25.91 -26.06
CA SER A 204 -6.75 -24.59 -25.98
C SER A 204 -6.30 -23.76 -24.77
N THR A 205 -6.08 -24.39 -23.62
CA THR A 205 -5.66 -23.71 -22.37
C THR A 205 -4.26 -23.12 -22.49
N ARG A 206 -3.35 -23.77 -23.22
CA ARG A 206 -2.01 -23.25 -23.49
C ARG A 206 -2.06 -21.94 -24.29
N ASN A 207 -2.90 -21.90 -25.33
CA ASN A 207 -3.05 -20.70 -26.15
C ASN A 207 -3.68 -19.55 -25.37
N LEU A 208 -4.69 -19.83 -24.53
CA LEU A 208 -5.28 -18.86 -23.63
C LEU A 208 -4.25 -18.27 -22.66
N VAL A 209 -3.43 -19.09 -22.01
CA VAL A 209 -2.38 -18.63 -21.09
C VAL A 209 -1.36 -17.73 -21.80
N LEU A 210 -0.97 -18.08 -23.02
CA LEU A 210 -0.05 -17.27 -23.82
C LEU A 210 -0.66 -15.93 -24.23
N GLN A 211 -1.93 -15.90 -24.64
CA GLN A 211 -2.68 -14.69 -24.95
C GLN A 211 -2.85 -13.81 -23.72
N VAL A 212 -3.30 -14.38 -22.60
CA VAL A 212 -3.45 -13.64 -21.34
C VAL A 212 -2.12 -13.05 -20.89
N LYS A 213 -1.02 -13.82 -20.98
CA LYS A 213 0.32 -13.29 -20.66
C LYS A 213 0.70 -12.13 -21.57
N ALA A 214 0.50 -12.22 -22.86
CA ALA A 214 0.83 -11.14 -23.80
C ALA A 214 0.00 -9.89 -23.53
N TYR A 215 -1.31 -10.07 -23.30
CA TYR A 215 -2.23 -8.99 -22.98
C TYR A 215 -1.90 -8.32 -21.64
N VAL A 216 -1.75 -9.12 -20.57
CA VAL A 216 -1.44 -8.60 -19.22
C VAL A 216 -0.12 -7.84 -19.20
N VAL A 217 0.94 -8.41 -19.79
CA VAL A 217 2.26 -7.75 -19.81
C VAL A 217 2.22 -6.47 -20.65
N GLY A 218 1.55 -6.50 -21.81
CA GLY A 218 1.39 -5.33 -22.65
C GLY A 218 0.57 -4.23 -21.97
N THR A 219 -0.59 -4.58 -21.43
CA THR A 219 -1.47 -3.63 -20.73
C THR A 219 -0.82 -3.06 -19.47
N LEU A 220 -0.19 -3.92 -18.63
CA LEU A 220 0.51 -3.46 -17.44
C LEU A 220 1.64 -2.47 -17.77
N PHE A 221 2.40 -2.74 -18.81
CA PHE A 221 3.49 -1.83 -19.20
C PHE A 221 2.96 -0.47 -19.64
N VAL A 222 1.88 -0.47 -20.42
CA VAL A 222 1.21 0.77 -20.85
C VAL A 222 0.63 1.51 -19.64
N CYS A 223 -0.07 0.81 -18.74
CA CYS A 223 -0.62 1.41 -17.53
C CYS A 223 0.49 2.02 -16.64
N ILE A 224 1.55 1.28 -16.34
CA ILE A 224 2.66 1.78 -15.51
C ILE A 224 3.28 3.02 -16.14
N ARG A 225 3.52 3.01 -17.45
CA ARG A 225 4.07 4.17 -18.16
C ARG A 225 3.12 5.38 -18.10
N SER A 226 1.83 5.15 -18.31
CA SER A 226 0.82 6.23 -18.29
C SER A 226 0.67 6.81 -16.88
N TYR A 227 0.59 5.95 -15.85
CA TYR A 227 0.53 6.42 -14.46
C TYR A 227 1.80 7.14 -14.03
N ALA A 228 2.98 6.65 -14.41
CA ALA A 228 4.24 7.33 -14.12
C ALA A 228 4.30 8.73 -14.77
N LEU A 229 3.77 8.87 -15.99
CA LEU A 229 3.71 10.15 -16.69
C LEU A 229 2.72 11.10 -16.00
N ILE A 230 1.52 10.64 -15.67
CA ILE A 230 0.51 11.43 -14.94
C ILE A 230 1.07 11.88 -13.58
N MET A 231 1.63 10.95 -12.79
CA MET A 231 2.24 11.27 -11.50
C MET A 231 3.36 12.30 -11.62
N SER A 232 4.21 12.19 -12.66
CA SER A 232 5.29 13.14 -12.88
C SER A 232 4.76 14.54 -13.21
N ILE A 233 3.74 14.64 -14.05
CA ILE A 233 3.10 15.92 -14.40
C ILE A 233 2.46 16.53 -13.15
N THR A 234 1.65 15.75 -12.41
CA THR A 234 0.99 16.24 -11.20
C THR A 234 2.00 16.67 -10.12
N PHE A 235 3.10 15.92 -9.97
CA PHE A 235 4.16 16.29 -9.04
C PHE A 235 4.80 17.63 -9.41
N ILE A 236 5.10 17.85 -10.69
CA ILE A 236 5.67 19.12 -11.19
C ILE A 236 4.67 20.26 -10.97
N GLU A 237 3.41 20.05 -11.31
CA GLU A 237 2.34 21.06 -11.17
C GLU A 237 2.16 21.47 -9.69
N LEU A 238 2.07 20.51 -8.78
CA LEU A 238 1.95 20.78 -7.35
C LEU A 238 3.22 21.46 -6.79
N SER A 239 4.41 20.98 -7.18
CA SER A 239 5.67 21.58 -6.72
C SER A 239 5.79 23.03 -7.16
N VAL A 240 5.44 23.33 -8.39
CA VAL A 240 5.44 24.71 -8.92
C VAL A 240 4.38 25.55 -8.21
N GLY A 241 3.17 25.03 -8.04
CA GLY A 241 2.08 25.72 -7.36
C GLY A 241 2.44 26.09 -5.92
N PHE A 242 2.97 25.15 -5.15
CA PHE A 242 3.38 25.40 -3.76
C PHE A 242 4.58 26.34 -3.65
N THR A 243 5.52 26.28 -4.61
CA THR A 243 6.65 27.23 -4.64
C THR A 243 6.16 28.66 -4.88
N ILE A 244 5.16 28.85 -5.77
CA ILE A 244 4.58 30.19 -6.05
C ILE A 244 3.85 30.74 -4.82
N ILE A 245 3.17 29.88 -4.05
CA ILE A 245 2.45 30.26 -2.82
C ILE A 245 3.42 30.51 -1.65
N GLY A 246 4.70 30.15 -1.78
CA GLY A 246 5.72 30.37 -0.75
C GLY A 246 5.73 29.33 0.36
N VAL A 247 5.22 28.13 0.10
CA VAL A 247 5.26 27.02 1.06
C VAL A 247 6.70 26.50 1.16
N GLU A 248 7.30 26.63 2.33
CA GLU A 248 8.62 26.04 2.61
C GLU A 248 8.56 24.50 2.44
N ASN A 249 9.57 23.93 1.80
CA ASN A 249 9.65 22.49 1.47
C ASN A 249 8.62 21.98 0.47
N SER A 250 8.22 22.78 -0.50
CA SER A 250 7.25 22.41 -1.55
C SER A 250 7.65 21.20 -2.42
N ILE A 251 8.90 20.73 -2.35
CA ILE A 251 9.44 19.59 -3.13
C ILE A 251 9.53 18.31 -2.27
N LEU A 252 9.29 18.39 -0.97
CA LEU A 252 9.31 17.27 -0.02
C LEU A 252 7.90 16.78 0.28
#